data_8523b2b3b3af04b8c28e24c3fefe347f
#
_entry.id   8523b2b3b3af04b8c28e24c3fefe347f
#
_cell.length_a   1.000
_cell.length_b   1.000
_cell.length_c   1.000
_cell.angle_alpha   90.00
_cell.angle_beta   90.00
_cell.angle_gamma   90.00
#
_symmetry.space_group_name_H-M   'P 1'
#
loop_
_entity.id
_entity.type
_entity.pdbx_description
1 polymer ?
#
loop_
_entity_poly.entity_id
_entity_poly.type
_entity_poly.pdbx_seq_one_letter_code
_entity_poly.pdbx_strand_id
1 'polypeptide(L)'
;SETPHHLAVFDYNLNRNYRFLLSHGKKVEMYDNRGRRVSGFKLNTLKQPLQNPPKHIRFGNKDFILLQDIAGQVRIVNRQGKDRIQLKGAANTSSNPIFAHRNTFATTNQEGALLQIDTKGNLTESPLGLRPGHQIDMTSKSMVTLSENKLVIKGIPVVLPFGNYTAPKIHYINNVIYVTLTDLDAQKVYAFYSNGTAVGGFPVYGSS
;
A
#
# COMPACT_ATOMS: atom_id res chain seq x y z
N SER A 1 9.58 -19.12 -12.20
CA SER A 1 8.81 -18.18 -11.35
C SER A 1 7.48 -17.89 -12.02
N GLU A 2 6.40 -17.98 -11.27
CA GLU A 2 5.09 -17.64 -11.77
C GLU A 2 5.03 -16.17 -12.19
N THR A 3 4.32 -15.89 -13.29
CA THR A 3 4.10 -14.52 -13.75
C THR A 3 3.17 -13.81 -12.77
N PRO A 4 3.54 -12.64 -12.21
CA PRO A 4 2.67 -11.93 -11.28
C PRO A 4 1.32 -11.56 -11.90
N HIS A 5 0.25 -11.84 -11.17
CA HIS A 5 -1.12 -11.49 -11.54
C HIS A 5 -1.72 -10.61 -10.45
N HIS A 6 -2.36 -9.52 -10.84
CA HIS A 6 -3.05 -8.66 -9.89
C HIS A 6 -4.42 -8.27 -10.42
N LEU A 7 -5.37 -8.15 -9.50
CA LEU A 7 -6.69 -7.59 -9.74
C LEU A 7 -6.92 -6.43 -8.78
N ALA A 8 -7.34 -5.29 -9.33
CA ALA A 8 -7.83 -4.17 -8.54
C ALA A 8 -9.26 -3.82 -8.95
N VAL A 9 -10.09 -3.46 -7.99
CA VAL A 9 -11.47 -3.04 -8.20
C VAL A 9 -11.59 -1.58 -7.81
N PHE A 10 -12.09 -0.76 -8.73
CA PHE A 10 -12.26 0.66 -8.52
C PHE A 10 -13.74 1.06 -8.58
N ASP A 11 -14.18 1.86 -7.62
CA ASP A 11 -15.45 2.56 -7.64
C ASP A 11 -15.19 4.07 -7.60
N TYR A 12 -14.87 4.65 -8.76
CA TYR A 12 -14.42 6.04 -8.85
C TYR A 12 -15.40 7.06 -8.27
N ASN A 13 -16.68 6.80 -8.37
CA ASN A 13 -17.72 7.76 -8.02
C ASN A 13 -18.58 7.30 -6.83
N LEU A 14 -18.20 6.18 -6.18
CA LEU A 14 -18.94 5.56 -5.06
C LEU A 14 -20.41 5.26 -5.44
N ASN A 15 -20.63 4.88 -6.69
CA ASN A 15 -21.95 4.58 -7.25
C ASN A 15 -22.12 3.15 -7.74
N ARG A 16 -21.17 2.26 -7.32
CA ARG A 16 -21.12 0.83 -7.67
C ARG A 16 -20.93 0.55 -9.17
N ASN A 17 -20.50 1.56 -9.94
CA ASN A 17 -20.10 1.36 -11.32
C ASN A 17 -18.62 0.95 -11.38
N TYR A 18 -18.39 -0.31 -10.98
CA TYR A 18 -17.05 -0.84 -10.78
C TYR A 18 -16.24 -0.92 -12.07
N ARG A 19 -14.94 -0.75 -11.92
CA ARG A 19 -13.93 -1.04 -12.92
C ARG A 19 -12.95 -2.06 -12.35
N PHE A 20 -12.59 -3.03 -13.16
CA PHE A 20 -11.68 -4.11 -12.82
C PHE A 20 -10.41 -3.92 -13.63
N LEU A 21 -9.29 -3.65 -12.96
CA LEU A 21 -7.99 -3.54 -13.61
C LEU A 21 -7.20 -4.82 -13.33
N LEU A 22 -6.94 -5.58 -14.39
CA LEU A 22 -6.16 -6.80 -14.34
C LEU A 22 -4.76 -6.54 -14.86
N SER A 23 -3.76 -7.09 -14.20
CA SER A 23 -2.41 -7.21 -14.75
C SER A 23 -1.98 -8.68 -14.81
N HIS A 24 -1.34 -9.03 -15.91
CA HIS A 24 -0.73 -10.34 -16.14
C HIS A 24 0.66 -10.11 -16.75
N GLY A 25 1.70 -10.31 -15.96
CA GLY A 25 3.03 -9.89 -16.35
C GLY A 25 3.05 -8.39 -16.69
N LYS A 26 3.42 -8.08 -17.92
CA LYS A 26 3.48 -6.68 -18.41
C LYS A 26 2.16 -6.20 -19.03
N LYS A 27 1.17 -7.06 -19.23
CA LYS A 27 -0.12 -6.67 -19.81
C LYS A 27 -1.03 -6.09 -18.74
N VAL A 28 -1.82 -5.09 -19.11
CA VAL A 28 -2.82 -4.44 -18.27
C VAL A 28 -4.11 -4.27 -19.07
N GLU A 29 -5.23 -4.65 -18.49
CA GLU A 29 -6.54 -4.55 -19.13
C GLU A 29 -7.58 -4.08 -18.12
N MET A 30 -8.47 -3.20 -18.57
CA MET A 30 -9.57 -2.70 -17.75
C MET A 30 -10.91 -3.21 -18.29
N TYR A 31 -11.75 -3.67 -17.37
CA TYR A 31 -13.09 -4.15 -17.64
C TYR A 31 -14.14 -3.37 -16.84
N ASP A 32 -15.34 -3.28 -17.41
CA ASP A 32 -16.52 -2.74 -16.72
C ASP A 32 -17.21 -3.83 -15.86
N ASN A 33 -18.27 -3.43 -15.14
CA ASN A 33 -19.07 -4.31 -14.30
C ASN A 33 -19.91 -5.37 -15.09
N ARG A 34 -19.87 -5.32 -16.41
CA ARG A 34 -20.48 -6.33 -17.30
C ARG A 34 -19.45 -7.25 -17.93
N GLY A 35 -18.18 -7.15 -17.51
CA GLY A 35 -17.08 -7.93 -18.08
C GLY A 35 -16.64 -7.48 -19.48
N ARG A 36 -17.02 -6.29 -19.93
CA ARG A 36 -16.61 -5.76 -21.23
C ARG A 36 -15.35 -4.94 -21.08
N ARG A 37 -14.41 -5.12 -22.01
CA ARG A 37 -13.18 -4.32 -22.04
C ARG A 37 -13.50 -2.83 -22.22
N VAL A 38 -12.88 -2.01 -21.42
CA VAL A 38 -13.04 -0.53 -21.47
C VAL A 38 -12.16 0.03 -22.57
N SER A 39 -12.71 0.29 -23.73
CA SER A 39 -11.99 0.80 -24.93
C SER A 39 -11.32 2.16 -24.69
N GLY A 40 -11.87 2.96 -23.76
CA GLY A 40 -11.29 4.25 -23.35
C GLY A 40 -10.03 4.16 -22.52
N PHE A 41 -9.71 3.00 -21.94
CA PHE A 41 -8.48 2.80 -21.19
C PHE A 41 -7.33 2.46 -22.15
N LYS A 42 -6.32 3.32 -22.21
CA LYS A 42 -5.27 3.29 -23.24
C LYS A 42 -3.97 2.59 -22.81
N LEU A 43 -3.75 2.42 -21.50
CA LEU A 43 -2.61 1.66 -21.00
C LEU A 43 -2.87 0.17 -21.19
N ASN A 44 -2.02 -0.51 -21.95
CA ASN A 44 -2.13 -1.93 -22.21
C ASN A 44 -0.84 -2.71 -21.91
N THR A 45 0.28 -2.02 -21.76
CA THR A 45 1.59 -2.63 -21.53
C THR A 45 2.42 -1.81 -20.56
N LEU A 46 3.10 -2.49 -19.64
CA LEU A 46 4.03 -1.94 -18.66
C LEU A 46 5.47 -2.26 -19.06
N LYS A 47 6.43 -1.50 -18.53
CA LYS A 47 7.86 -1.79 -18.69
C LYS A 47 8.27 -3.04 -17.92
N GLN A 48 7.74 -3.20 -16.70
CA GLN A 48 7.97 -4.35 -15.83
C GLN A 48 6.62 -4.81 -15.25
N PRO A 49 6.52 -6.08 -14.79
CA PRO A 49 5.36 -6.55 -14.02
C PRO A 49 5.14 -5.73 -12.75
N LEU A 50 3.89 -5.68 -12.28
CA LEU A 50 3.58 -5.00 -11.04
C LEU A 50 4.06 -5.79 -9.81
N GLN A 51 4.51 -5.08 -8.80
CA GLN A 51 4.87 -5.60 -7.48
C GLN A 51 3.61 -5.80 -6.62
N ASN A 52 2.67 -4.86 -6.71
CA ASN A 52 1.45 -4.82 -5.92
C ASN A 52 0.24 -4.60 -6.84
N PRO A 53 -0.98 -4.96 -6.40
CA PRO A 53 -2.19 -4.60 -7.12
C PRO A 53 -2.26 -3.09 -7.41
N PRO A 54 -2.74 -2.68 -8.59
CA PRO A 54 -2.98 -1.27 -8.88
C PRO A 54 -3.84 -0.62 -7.81
N LYS A 55 -3.52 0.61 -7.42
CA LYS A 55 -4.25 1.32 -6.36
C LYS A 55 -4.88 2.59 -6.88
N HIS A 56 -6.18 2.76 -6.60
CA HIS A 56 -6.89 4.01 -6.84
C HIS A 56 -6.80 4.90 -5.59
N ILE A 57 -6.33 6.13 -5.78
CA ILE A 57 -6.31 7.17 -4.75
C ILE A 57 -6.99 8.41 -5.33
N ARG A 58 -7.81 9.06 -4.50
CA ARG A 58 -8.49 10.30 -4.86
C ARG A 58 -8.06 11.42 -3.94
N PHE A 59 -7.60 12.53 -4.54
CA PHE A 59 -7.34 13.78 -3.82
C PHE A 59 -8.23 14.88 -4.41
N GLY A 60 -9.10 15.45 -3.57
CA GLY A 60 -10.13 16.38 -4.02
C GLY A 60 -11.04 15.74 -5.07
N ASN A 61 -11.09 16.33 -6.27
CA ASN A 61 -11.88 15.83 -7.40
C ASN A 61 -11.05 15.05 -8.44
N LYS A 62 -9.80 14.74 -8.13
CA LYS A 62 -8.87 14.08 -9.06
C LYS A 62 -8.60 12.63 -8.65
N ASP A 63 -8.72 11.74 -9.63
CA ASP A 63 -8.41 10.33 -9.47
C ASP A 63 -6.99 10.02 -9.97
N PHE A 64 -6.31 9.17 -9.23
CA PHE A 64 -4.97 8.70 -9.54
C PHE A 64 -4.96 7.18 -9.44
N ILE A 65 -4.46 6.51 -10.47
CA ILE A 65 -4.21 5.07 -10.47
C ILE A 65 -2.70 4.89 -10.39
N LEU A 66 -2.25 4.27 -9.31
CA LEU A 66 -0.85 4.03 -9.02
C LEU A 66 -0.48 2.60 -9.42
N LEU A 67 0.61 2.51 -10.18
CA LEU A 67 1.18 1.27 -10.68
C LEU A 67 2.62 1.21 -10.20
N GLN A 68 2.89 0.29 -9.27
CA GLN A 68 4.20 0.07 -8.68
C GLN A 68 4.76 -1.23 -9.24
N ASP A 69 5.90 -1.18 -9.90
CA ASP A 69 6.50 -2.34 -10.54
C ASP A 69 7.58 -3.03 -9.67
N ILE A 70 7.98 -4.23 -10.09
CA ILE A 70 8.99 -5.03 -9.37
C ILE A 70 10.40 -4.42 -9.37
N ALA A 71 10.66 -3.41 -10.20
CA ALA A 71 11.90 -2.64 -10.18
C ALA A 71 11.83 -1.42 -9.25
N GLY A 72 10.74 -1.27 -8.49
CA GLY A 72 10.53 -0.15 -7.57
C GLY A 72 10.15 1.17 -8.26
N GLN A 73 9.77 1.12 -9.55
CA GLN A 73 9.30 2.32 -10.24
C GLN A 73 7.80 2.52 -10.04
N VAL A 74 7.39 3.78 -10.05
CA VAL A 74 5.99 4.15 -9.88
C VAL A 74 5.51 4.92 -11.11
N ARG A 75 4.37 4.51 -11.66
CA ARG A 75 3.66 5.23 -12.70
C ARG A 75 2.30 5.64 -12.18
N ILE A 76 1.91 6.88 -12.41
CA ILE A 76 0.64 7.44 -11.93
C ILE A 76 -0.18 7.88 -13.13
N VAL A 77 -1.30 7.19 -13.36
CA VAL A 77 -2.16 7.42 -14.52
C VAL A 77 -3.55 7.88 -14.11
N ASN A 78 -4.29 8.44 -15.07
CA ASN A 78 -5.69 8.81 -14.91
C ASN A 78 -6.64 7.66 -15.26
N ARG A 79 -7.96 7.90 -15.20
CA ARG A 79 -9.00 6.91 -15.52
C ARG A 79 -8.93 6.36 -16.96
N GLN A 80 -8.27 7.07 -17.88
CA GLN A 80 -8.05 6.65 -19.26
C GLN A 80 -6.71 5.93 -19.45
N GLY A 81 -5.95 5.70 -18.38
CA GLY A 81 -4.63 5.05 -18.49
C GLY A 81 -3.53 5.93 -19.10
N LYS A 82 -3.74 7.25 -19.13
CA LYS A 82 -2.73 8.22 -19.56
C LYS A 82 -1.96 8.73 -18.36
N ASP A 83 -0.67 9.01 -18.52
CA ASP A 83 0.14 9.59 -17.45
C ASP A 83 -0.47 10.87 -16.93
N ARG A 84 -0.70 10.93 -15.63
CA ARG A 84 -1.29 12.07 -14.94
C ARG A 84 -0.23 12.89 -14.20
N ILE A 85 0.77 12.21 -13.65
CA ILE A 85 1.90 12.81 -12.96
C ILE A 85 3.16 12.17 -13.51
N GLN A 86 4.11 13.02 -13.89
CA GLN A 86 5.47 12.61 -14.20
C GLN A 86 6.34 12.83 -12.96
N LEU A 87 6.96 11.77 -12.47
CA LEU A 87 7.86 11.84 -11.33
C LEU A 87 9.14 12.57 -11.72
N LYS A 88 9.66 13.40 -10.81
CA LYS A 88 10.89 14.17 -10.96
C LYS A 88 12.11 13.44 -10.42
N GLY A 89 12.07 12.12 -10.37
CA GLY A 89 13.15 11.25 -9.92
C GLY A 89 12.74 9.79 -9.93
N ALA A 90 13.66 8.90 -9.58
CA ALA A 90 13.41 7.48 -9.42
C ALA A 90 12.81 7.22 -8.02
N ALA A 91 11.75 6.45 -7.95
CA ALA A 91 11.07 6.18 -6.68
C ALA A 91 11.79 5.14 -5.82
N ASN A 92 12.40 4.13 -6.45
CA ASN A 92 13.13 3.04 -5.77
C ASN A 92 12.35 2.44 -4.60
N THR A 93 11.04 2.20 -4.81
CA THR A 93 10.15 1.72 -3.75
C THR A 93 10.55 0.35 -3.23
N SER A 94 10.29 0.10 -1.96
CA SER A 94 10.31 -1.25 -1.39
C SER A 94 9.15 -2.09 -1.95
N SER A 95 8.99 -3.33 -1.46
CA SER A 95 7.84 -4.17 -1.80
C SER A 95 6.53 -3.74 -1.11
N ASN A 96 6.57 -2.79 -0.20
CA ASN A 96 5.38 -2.30 0.48
C ASN A 96 4.44 -1.56 -0.49
N PRO A 97 3.12 -1.66 -0.29
CA PRO A 97 2.15 -0.92 -1.10
C PRO A 97 2.30 0.61 -0.94
N ILE A 98 1.71 1.34 -1.88
CA ILE A 98 1.60 2.79 -1.80
C ILE A 98 0.27 3.16 -1.13
N PHE A 99 0.29 4.15 -0.26
CA PHE A 99 -0.85 4.63 0.52
C PHE A 99 -1.11 6.11 0.26
N ALA A 100 -2.36 6.54 0.49
CA ALA A 100 -2.67 7.96 0.65
C ALA A 100 -2.31 8.37 2.08
N HIS A 101 -1.32 9.26 2.23
CA HIS A 101 -0.86 9.74 3.54
C HIS A 101 -0.52 11.22 3.46
N ARG A 102 -1.13 12.04 4.32
CA ARG A 102 -0.89 13.50 4.40
C ARG A 102 -0.93 14.18 3.03
N ASN A 103 -1.95 13.87 2.24
CA ASN A 103 -2.13 14.37 0.86
C ASN A 103 -0.99 14.05 -0.11
N THR A 104 -0.22 13.01 0.17
CA THR A 104 0.82 12.46 -0.71
C THR A 104 0.55 10.99 -1.01
N PHE A 105 1.21 10.48 -2.04
CA PHE A 105 1.34 9.05 -2.29
C PHE A 105 2.58 8.58 -1.52
N ALA A 106 2.39 7.76 -0.50
CA ALA A 106 3.45 7.42 0.44
C ALA A 106 3.70 5.91 0.50
N THR A 107 4.95 5.52 0.58
CA THR A 107 5.44 4.17 0.83
C THR A 107 6.84 4.26 1.46
N THR A 108 7.57 3.17 1.49
CA THR A 108 9.00 3.20 1.83
C THR A 108 9.85 2.90 0.60
N ASN A 109 11.07 3.39 0.57
CA ASN A 109 12.07 3.01 -0.41
C ASN A 109 12.84 1.75 0.00
N GLN A 110 13.75 1.27 -0.85
CA GLN A 110 14.54 0.06 -0.59
C GLN A 110 15.50 0.22 0.58
N GLU A 111 15.93 1.44 0.89
CA GLU A 111 16.79 1.78 2.02
C GLU A 111 16.02 1.90 3.36
N GLY A 112 14.69 1.71 3.34
CA GLY A 112 13.86 1.80 4.53
C GLY A 112 13.56 3.22 5.00
N ALA A 113 13.62 4.20 4.11
CA ALA A 113 13.16 5.56 4.34
C ALA A 113 11.69 5.73 3.90
N LEU A 114 10.97 6.65 4.52
CA LEU A 114 9.66 7.08 4.05
C LEU A 114 9.84 7.84 2.73
N LEU A 115 9.20 7.38 1.69
CA LEU A 115 9.11 8.03 0.39
C LEU A 115 7.71 8.63 0.21
N GLN A 116 7.65 9.93 -0.06
CA GLN A 116 6.41 10.63 -0.36
C GLN A 116 6.49 11.28 -1.73
N ILE A 117 5.44 11.11 -2.52
CA ILE A 117 5.28 11.71 -3.85
C ILE A 117 4.10 12.67 -3.79
N ASP A 118 4.32 13.93 -4.10
CA ASP A 118 3.23 14.91 -4.17
C ASP A 118 2.49 14.87 -5.53
N THR A 119 1.41 15.62 -5.66
CA THR A 119 0.61 15.67 -6.90
C THR A 119 1.29 16.42 -8.04
N LYS A 120 2.47 17.00 -7.82
CA LYS A 120 3.32 17.63 -8.83
C LYS A 120 4.48 16.74 -9.28
N GLY A 121 4.60 15.54 -8.69
CA GLY A 121 5.65 14.57 -9.00
C GLY A 121 6.96 14.79 -8.24
N ASN A 122 7.00 15.67 -7.24
CA ASN A 122 8.16 15.83 -6.39
C ASN A 122 8.24 14.64 -5.42
N LEU A 123 9.47 14.14 -5.21
CA LEU A 123 9.76 13.06 -4.28
C LEU A 123 10.45 13.67 -3.04
N THR A 124 10.02 13.23 -1.88
CA THR A 124 10.64 13.57 -0.59
C THR A 124 10.93 12.30 0.18
N GLU A 125 12.13 12.17 0.72
CA GLU A 125 12.54 11.05 1.53
C GLU A 125 12.81 11.49 2.97
N SER A 126 12.37 10.66 3.93
CA SER A 126 12.61 10.90 5.35
C SER A 126 13.14 9.62 6.00
N PRO A 127 14.31 9.64 6.62
CA PRO A 127 14.89 8.46 7.24
C PRO A 127 13.98 7.87 8.32
N LEU A 128 13.74 6.57 8.28
CA LEU A 128 13.03 5.82 9.32
C LEU A 128 13.91 4.76 9.98
N GLY A 129 15.06 4.43 9.38
CA GLY A 129 15.99 3.44 9.88
C GLY A 129 15.45 2.01 9.84
N LEU A 130 14.55 1.72 8.89
CA LEU A 130 13.96 0.39 8.76
C LEU A 130 14.91 -0.57 8.07
N ARG A 131 14.95 -1.82 8.53
CA ARG A 131 15.76 -2.89 7.94
C ARG A 131 15.11 -3.48 6.69
N PRO A 132 15.86 -4.14 5.81
CA PRO A 132 15.29 -4.91 4.71
C PRO A 132 14.22 -5.88 5.19
N GLY A 133 13.12 -6.04 4.41
CA GLY A 133 12.00 -6.87 4.79
C GLY A 133 10.99 -6.19 5.73
N HIS A 134 11.18 -4.91 6.05
CA HIS A 134 10.21 -4.14 6.83
C HIS A 134 8.85 -4.09 6.16
N GLN A 135 7.82 -3.95 6.99
CA GLN A 135 6.42 -3.88 6.57
C GLN A 135 5.77 -2.62 7.15
N ILE A 136 4.80 -2.07 6.44
CA ILE A 136 4.14 -0.83 6.84
C ILE A 136 2.63 -0.91 6.59
N ASP A 137 1.90 -0.10 7.32
CA ASP A 137 0.54 0.31 6.97
C ASP A 137 0.36 1.81 7.23
N MET A 138 -0.43 2.47 6.40
CA MET A 138 -0.68 3.89 6.51
C MET A 138 -2.14 4.23 6.26
N THR A 139 -2.61 5.23 6.98
CA THR A 139 -3.85 5.96 6.67
C THR A 139 -3.50 7.41 6.32
N SER A 140 -4.50 8.24 6.02
CA SER A 140 -4.28 9.67 5.75
C SER A 140 -3.53 10.41 6.87
N LYS A 141 -3.60 9.92 8.11
CA LYS A 141 -3.05 10.60 9.30
C LYS A 141 -2.08 9.75 10.12
N SER A 142 -2.08 8.43 9.96
CA SER A 142 -1.33 7.51 10.81
C SER A 142 -0.40 6.63 9.99
N MET A 143 0.74 6.30 10.56
CA MET A 143 1.71 5.36 10.01
C MET A 143 2.10 4.36 11.08
N VAL A 144 2.21 3.10 10.67
CA VAL A 144 2.73 2.00 11.46
C VAL A 144 3.81 1.30 10.66
N THR A 145 4.93 1.01 11.30
CA THR A 145 6.03 0.28 10.69
C THR A 145 6.39 -0.93 11.55
N LEU A 146 6.75 -2.02 10.89
CA LEU A 146 7.33 -3.20 11.52
C LEU A 146 8.68 -3.49 10.86
N SER A 147 9.72 -3.50 11.66
CA SER A 147 11.08 -3.83 11.22
C SER A 147 11.67 -4.82 12.20
N GLU A 148 11.96 -6.04 11.73
CA GLU A 148 12.30 -7.17 12.60
C GLU A 148 11.18 -7.40 13.64
N ASN A 149 11.47 -7.29 14.93
CA ASN A 149 10.48 -7.39 16.02
C ASN A 149 10.09 -6.04 16.63
N LYS A 150 10.45 -4.93 15.99
CA LYS A 150 10.11 -3.58 16.45
C LYS A 150 8.94 -3.02 15.67
N LEU A 151 7.79 -2.96 16.34
CA LEU A 151 6.59 -2.29 15.83
C LEU A 151 6.62 -0.82 16.28
N VAL A 152 6.41 0.12 15.38
CA VAL A 152 6.30 1.54 15.73
C VAL A 152 4.93 2.06 15.31
N ILE A 153 4.13 2.46 16.27
CA ILE A 153 2.76 2.96 16.07
C ILE A 153 2.75 4.46 16.29
N LYS A 154 2.56 5.25 15.24
CA LYS A 154 2.55 6.73 15.34
C LYS A 154 3.77 7.29 16.07
N GLY A 155 4.95 6.70 15.85
CA GLY A 155 6.19 7.08 16.51
C GLY A 155 6.46 6.42 17.86
N ILE A 156 5.50 5.64 18.41
CA ILE A 156 5.65 4.94 19.69
C ILE A 156 6.16 3.52 19.43
N PRO A 157 7.34 3.14 19.95
CA PRO A 157 7.90 1.82 19.74
C PRO A 157 7.25 0.78 20.66
N VAL A 158 7.01 -0.41 20.10
CA VAL A 158 6.59 -1.62 20.81
C VAL A 158 7.54 -2.74 20.40
N VAL A 159 8.20 -3.36 21.36
CA VAL A 159 9.08 -4.52 21.11
C VAL A 159 8.24 -5.79 21.24
N LEU A 160 8.15 -6.54 20.14
CA LEU A 160 7.47 -7.82 20.08
C LEU A 160 8.45 -8.96 20.39
N PRO A 161 7.98 -10.16 20.78
CA PRO A 161 8.79 -11.36 20.73
C PRO A 161 9.40 -11.55 19.32
N PHE A 162 10.50 -12.26 19.20
CA PHE A 162 10.99 -12.67 17.88
C PHE A 162 9.98 -13.64 17.24
N GLY A 163 9.64 -13.41 15.97
CA GLY A 163 8.64 -14.20 15.26
C GLY A 163 8.56 -13.81 13.79
N ASN A 164 7.67 -14.49 13.08
CA ASN A 164 7.37 -14.25 11.67
C ASN A 164 6.01 -13.55 11.55
N TYR A 165 6.04 -12.25 11.41
CA TYR A 165 4.85 -11.42 11.49
C TYR A 165 4.27 -11.07 10.11
N THR A 166 2.93 -11.07 10.04
CA THR A 166 2.22 -10.42 8.93
C THR A 166 2.44 -8.90 8.95
N ALA A 167 2.17 -8.25 7.83
CA ALA A 167 2.13 -6.79 7.80
C ALA A 167 1.17 -6.24 8.88
N PRO A 168 1.55 -5.20 9.63
CA PRO A 168 0.65 -4.55 10.55
C PRO A 168 -0.54 -3.96 9.81
N LYS A 169 -1.71 -3.94 10.45
CA LYS A 169 -2.96 -3.37 9.91
C LYS A 169 -3.51 -2.33 10.86
N ILE A 170 -3.81 -1.14 10.33
CA ILE A 170 -4.48 -0.07 11.06
C ILE A 170 -5.99 -0.22 10.87
N HIS A 171 -6.72 -0.25 11.97
CA HIS A 171 -8.18 -0.24 11.99
C HIS A 171 -8.67 1.02 12.71
N TYR A 172 -9.70 1.65 12.16
CA TYR A 172 -10.33 2.81 12.77
C TYR A 172 -11.80 2.45 13.08
N ILE A 173 -12.07 2.22 14.35
CA ILE A 173 -13.38 1.74 14.81
C ILE A 173 -13.86 2.65 15.95
N ASN A 174 -15.03 3.24 15.81
CA ASN A 174 -15.62 4.13 16.83
C ASN A 174 -14.64 5.21 17.34
N ASN A 175 -13.97 5.88 16.42
CA ASN A 175 -12.95 6.92 16.71
C ASN A 175 -11.71 6.43 17.48
N VAL A 176 -11.49 5.12 17.55
CA VAL A 176 -10.30 4.52 18.17
C VAL A 176 -9.46 3.85 17.08
N ILE A 177 -8.15 4.03 17.16
CA ILE A 177 -7.19 3.36 16.30
C ILE A 177 -6.69 2.10 16.99
N TYR A 178 -6.84 0.99 16.28
CA TYR A 178 -6.25 -0.31 16.64
C TYR A 178 -5.22 -0.70 15.60
N VAL A 179 -4.17 -1.40 16.04
CA VAL A 179 -3.18 -2.00 15.16
C VAL A 179 -3.13 -3.48 15.44
N THR A 180 -3.29 -4.30 14.41
CA THR A 180 -3.23 -5.76 14.53
C THR A 180 -2.13 -6.32 13.65
N LEU A 181 -1.54 -7.43 14.08
CA LEU A 181 -0.65 -8.28 13.30
C LEU A 181 -0.65 -9.70 13.86
N THR A 182 -0.25 -10.66 13.05
CA THR A 182 -0.21 -12.07 13.42
C THR A 182 1.22 -12.59 13.39
N ASP A 183 1.65 -13.24 14.44
CA ASP A 183 2.84 -14.11 14.43
C ASP A 183 2.42 -15.45 13.82
N LEU A 184 2.92 -15.74 12.63
CA LEU A 184 2.56 -16.93 11.86
C LEU A 184 3.19 -18.21 12.47
N ASP A 185 4.35 -18.10 13.10
CA ASP A 185 5.04 -19.24 13.69
C ASP A 185 4.40 -19.62 15.03
N ALA A 186 4.11 -18.62 15.87
CA ALA A 186 3.45 -18.83 17.15
C ALA A 186 1.92 -18.95 17.05
N GLN A 187 1.33 -18.68 15.88
CA GLN A 187 -0.12 -18.64 15.64
C GLN A 187 -0.85 -17.71 16.63
N LYS A 188 -0.27 -16.52 16.87
CA LYS A 188 -0.81 -15.53 17.79
C LYS A 188 -1.16 -14.23 17.09
N VAL A 189 -2.35 -13.74 17.35
CA VAL A 189 -2.82 -12.43 16.90
C VAL A 189 -2.59 -11.41 18.01
N TYR A 190 -1.92 -10.32 17.69
CA TYR A 190 -1.67 -9.19 18.55
C TYR A 190 -2.57 -8.02 18.16
N ALA A 191 -3.04 -7.29 19.15
CA ALA A 191 -3.76 -6.04 18.96
C ALA A 191 -3.27 -4.97 19.93
N PHE A 192 -3.06 -3.77 19.42
CA PHE A 192 -2.56 -2.63 20.19
C PHE A 192 -3.44 -1.40 19.96
N TYR A 193 -3.53 -0.56 20.96
CA TYR A 193 -4.01 0.81 20.83
C TYR A 193 -2.95 1.71 20.19
N SER A 194 -3.36 2.89 19.74
CA SER A 194 -2.44 3.85 19.10
C SER A 194 -1.31 4.36 20.01
N ASN A 195 -1.46 4.23 21.32
CA ASN A 195 -0.43 4.55 22.31
C ASN A 195 0.56 3.40 22.58
N GLY A 196 0.47 2.28 21.84
CA GLY A 196 1.36 1.14 21.98
C GLY A 196 0.99 0.15 23.09
N THR A 197 -0.08 0.38 23.86
CA THR A 197 -0.54 -0.58 24.85
C THR A 197 -1.33 -1.72 24.20
N ALA A 198 -1.15 -2.95 24.69
CA ALA A 198 -1.91 -4.09 24.20
C ALA A 198 -3.41 -3.95 24.54
N VAL A 199 -4.25 -4.37 23.62
CA VAL A 199 -5.70 -4.48 23.88
C VAL A 199 -5.92 -5.63 24.87
N GLY A 200 -6.82 -5.43 25.85
CA GLY A 200 -7.13 -6.44 26.84
C GLY A 200 -7.55 -7.78 26.22
N GLY A 201 -6.99 -8.88 26.71
CA GLY A 201 -7.21 -10.22 26.17
C GLY A 201 -6.26 -10.65 25.03
N PHE A 202 -5.47 -9.73 24.48
CA PHE A 202 -4.45 -10.06 23.46
C PHE A 202 -3.05 -10.26 24.10
N PRO A 203 -2.19 -11.13 23.47
CA PRO A 203 -2.44 -11.85 22.24
C PRO A 203 -3.38 -13.05 22.43
N VAL A 204 -4.13 -13.39 21.36
CA VAL A 204 -4.97 -14.58 21.31
C VAL A 204 -4.41 -15.58 20.30
N TYR A 205 -4.70 -16.87 20.47
CA TYR A 205 -4.35 -17.88 19.47
C TYR A 205 -5.28 -17.74 18.26
N GLY A 206 -4.72 -17.78 17.06
CA GLY A 206 -5.44 -17.72 15.80
C GLY A 206 -4.49 -17.59 14.62
N SER A 207 -4.99 -17.91 13.43
CA SER A 207 -4.32 -17.70 12.15
C SER A 207 -5.01 -16.58 11.39
N SER A 208 -4.28 -15.85 10.58
CA SER A 208 -4.81 -14.86 9.64
C SER A 208 -5.33 -15.53 8.37
#